data_c4c89d9b9f35dd1e68d6fe3adf58ac5d
#
_entry.id   c4c89d9b9f35dd1e68d6fe3adf58ac5d
#
_cell.length_a   1.000
_cell.length_b   1.000
_cell.length_c   1.000
_cell.angle_alpha   90.00
_cell.angle_beta   90.00
_cell.angle_gamma   90.00
#
_symmetry.space_group_name_H-M   'P 1'
#
loop_
_entity.id
_entity.type
_entity.pdbx_description
1 polymer ?
#
loop_
_entity_poly.entity_id
_entity_poly.type
_entity_poly.pdbx_seq_one_letter_code
_entity_poly.pdbx_strand_id
1 'polypeptide(L)'
;MNIADELSIPGNLEQVYSNLIDPEILKRCIPGCEELEKISETEYTAKVVLKIGPVKAKFTGDVTLSDLDPPNAYKISGEGKGGAAGFAKGGANVSLKDNESGGTTLEYAVTAQVGGKLAQIGSRLIDST
;
A
#
# COMPACT_ATOMS: atom_id res chain seq x y z
N MET A 1 5.79 10.04 9.23
CA MET A 1 4.33 10.23 9.12
C MET A 1 3.62 8.96 9.53
N ASN A 2 2.64 9.09 10.39
CA ASN A 2 1.88 7.95 10.92
C ASN A 2 0.40 8.18 10.66
N ILE A 3 -0.26 7.18 10.08
CA ILE A 3 -1.69 7.23 9.79
C ILE A 3 -2.31 5.93 10.32
N ALA A 4 -3.43 6.06 11.02
CA ALA A 4 -4.17 4.91 11.50
C ALA A 4 -5.67 5.17 11.31
N ASP A 5 -6.39 4.18 10.82
CA ASP A 5 -7.82 4.30 10.61
C ASP A 5 -8.49 2.92 10.56
N GLU A 6 -9.79 2.94 10.42
CA GLU A 6 -10.65 1.76 10.38
C GLU A 6 -11.69 1.94 9.28
N LEU A 7 -11.90 0.89 8.49
CA LEU A 7 -12.85 0.90 7.38
C LEU A 7 -13.78 -0.31 7.50
N SER A 8 -15.03 -0.11 7.10
CA SER A 8 -16.00 -1.20 6.95
C SER A 8 -16.05 -1.59 5.46
N ILE A 9 -15.81 -2.86 5.17
CA ILE A 9 -15.74 -3.38 3.82
C ILE A 9 -16.81 -4.45 3.64
N PRO A 10 -17.65 -4.38 2.57
CA PRO A 10 -18.58 -5.45 2.27
C PRO A 10 -17.83 -6.68 1.80
N GLY A 11 -18.27 -7.85 2.22
CA GLY A 11 -17.65 -9.11 1.89
C GLY A 11 -17.16 -9.86 3.12
N ASN A 12 -17.02 -11.16 3.01
CA ASN A 12 -16.56 -11.97 4.13
C ASN A 12 -15.05 -11.84 4.35
N LEU A 13 -14.61 -12.21 5.53
CA LEU A 13 -13.24 -12.05 5.99
C LEU A 13 -12.20 -12.69 5.05
N GLU A 14 -12.45 -13.91 4.63
CA GLU A 14 -11.53 -14.65 3.75
C GLU A 14 -11.41 -14.01 2.38
N GLN A 15 -12.52 -13.56 1.83
CA GLN A 15 -12.58 -12.92 0.53
C GLN A 15 -11.87 -11.57 0.53
N VAL A 16 -12.09 -10.78 1.57
CA VAL A 16 -11.43 -9.48 1.72
C VAL A 16 -9.92 -9.67 1.85
N TYR A 17 -9.48 -10.61 2.66
CA TYR A 17 -8.06 -10.91 2.82
C TYR A 17 -7.41 -11.31 1.49
N SER A 18 -8.03 -12.24 0.76
CA SER A 18 -7.52 -12.70 -0.53
C SER A 18 -7.40 -11.57 -1.54
N ASN A 19 -8.38 -10.66 -1.56
CA ASN A 19 -8.37 -9.51 -2.46
C ASN A 19 -7.27 -8.50 -2.11
N LEU A 20 -7.00 -8.30 -0.84
CA LEU A 20 -5.98 -7.33 -0.40
C LEU A 20 -4.57 -7.72 -0.82
N ILE A 21 -4.28 -9.00 -0.96
CA ILE A 21 -2.95 -9.49 -1.35
C ILE A 21 -2.88 -9.89 -2.83
N ASP A 22 -3.98 -9.79 -3.56
CA ASP A 22 -4.03 -10.11 -4.98
C ASP A 22 -3.30 -9.05 -5.80
N PRO A 23 -2.30 -9.43 -6.66
CA PRO A 23 -1.55 -8.46 -7.45
C PRO A 23 -2.40 -7.58 -8.36
N GLU A 24 -3.44 -8.12 -8.96
CA GLU A 24 -4.33 -7.36 -9.85
C GLU A 24 -5.08 -6.27 -9.09
N ILE A 25 -5.54 -6.59 -7.89
CA ILE A 25 -6.27 -5.64 -7.05
C ILE A 25 -5.31 -4.62 -6.46
N LEU A 26 -4.14 -5.04 -6.01
CA LEU A 26 -3.11 -4.13 -5.51
C LEU A 26 -2.71 -3.11 -6.57
N LYS A 27 -2.55 -3.56 -7.82
CA LYS A 27 -2.22 -2.67 -8.92
C LYS A 27 -3.28 -1.57 -9.10
N ARG A 28 -4.54 -1.92 -8.96
CA ARG A 28 -5.65 -0.95 -9.06
C ARG A 28 -5.70 0.01 -7.89
N CYS A 29 -5.26 -0.42 -6.73
CA CYS A 29 -5.31 0.38 -5.51
C CYS A 29 -4.14 1.36 -5.37
N ILE A 30 -3.03 1.12 -6.07
CA ILE A 30 -1.87 1.98 -6.01
C ILE A 30 -1.96 3.04 -7.11
N PRO A 31 -2.14 4.33 -6.76
CA PRO A 31 -2.25 5.39 -7.77
C PRO A 31 -1.01 5.46 -8.64
N GLY A 32 -1.21 5.54 -9.95
CA GLY A 32 -0.12 5.62 -10.91
C GLY A 32 0.63 4.32 -11.16
N CYS A 33 0.21 3.22 -10.59
CA CYS A 33 0.86 1.93 -10.80
C CYS A 33 0.62 1.43 -12.21
N GLU A 34 1.69 1.31 -12.99
CA GLU A 34 1.62 0.80 -14.37
C GLU A 34 1.87 -0.70 -14.43
N GLU A 35 2.74 -1.20 -13.56
CA GLU A 35 3.08 -2.62 -13.50
C GLU A 35 3.21 -3.06 -12.05
N LEU A 36 2.71 -4.24 -11.75
CA LEU A 36 2.92 -4.91 -10.47
C LEU A 36 3.13 -6.39 -10.75
N GLU A 37 4.29 -6.91 -10.37
CA GLU A 37 4.63 -8.32 -10.56
C GLU A 37 4.84 -9.02 -9.23
N LYS A 38 4.24 -10.19 -9.07
CA LYS A 38 4.48 -11.06 -7.93
C LYS A 38 5.74 -11.86 -8.18
N ILE A 39 6.76 -11.63 -7.37
CA ILE A 39 8.08 -12.30 -7.50
C ILE A 39 8.08 -13.61 -6.71
N SER A 40 7.46 -13.62 -5.53
CA SER A 40 7.33 -14.78 -4.67
C SER A 40 6.01 -14.69 -3.91
N GLU A 41 5.76 -15.64 -3.01
CA GLU A 41 4.55 -15.63 -2.18
C GLU A 41 4.36 -14.34 -1.38
N THR A 42 5.46 -13.68 -1.05
CA THR A 42 5.46 -12.50 -0.17
C THR A 42 6.11 -11.28 -0.77
N GLU A 43 6.58 -11.35 -2.03
CA GLU A 43 7.33 -10.24 -2.63
C GLU A 43 6.73 -9.82 -3.96
N TYR A 44 6.65 -8.50 -4.17
CA TYR A 44 6.17 -7.89 -5.40
C TYR A 44 7.12 -6.79 -5.82
N THR A 45 7.20 -6.54 -7.14
CA THR A 45 7.83 -5.33 -7.68
C THR A 45 6.80 -4.50 -8.41
N ALA A 46 6.94 -3.18 -8.34
CA ALA A 46 6.00 -2.26 -8.93
C ALA A 46 6.70 -1.13 -9.69
N LYS A 47 6.07 -0.69 -10.77
CA LYS A 47 6.46 0.54 -11.46
C LYS A 47 5.32 1.53 -11.35
N VAL A 48 5.63 2.70 -10.80
CA VAL A 48 4.65 3.73 -10.48
C VAL A 48 5.09 5.03 -11.13
N VAL A 49 4.14 5.70 -11.77
CA VAL A 49 4.37 7.03 -12.36
C VAL A 49 3.47 8.03 -11.64
N LEU A 50 4.08 9.03 -11.03
CA LEU A 50 3.37 10.09 -10.34
C LEU A 50 3.59 11.42 -11.04
N LYS A 51 2.54 12.21 -11.17
CA LYS A 51 2.63 13.58 -11.65
C LYS A 51 2.77 14.50 -10.45
N ILE A 52 3.93 15.16 -10.37
CA ILE A 52 4.26 16.06 -9.27
C ILE A 52 4.38 17.46 -9.86
N GLY A 53 3.27 18.23 -9.84
CA GLY A 53 3.20 19.49 -10.55
C GLY A 53 3.38 19.28 -12.06
N PRO A 54 4.27 20.01 -12.72
CA PRO A 54 4.56 19.81 -14.15
C PRO A 54 5.49 18.63 -14.42
N VAL A 55 6.02 17.98 -13.37
CA VAL A 55 7.02 16.93 -13.50
C VAL A 55 6.36 15.54 -13.37
N LYS A 56 6.77 14.64 -14.26
CA LYS A 56 6.35 13.25 -14.25
C LYS A 56 7.49 12.44 -13.64
N ALA A 57 7.25 11.84 -12.48
CA ALA A 57 8.25 11.08 -11.76
C ALA A 57 7.97 9.58 -11.85
N LYS A 58 9.00 8.81 -12.20
CA LYS A 58 8.92 7.35 -12.28
C LYS A 58 9.59 6.74 -11.06
N PHE A 59 8.89 5.82 -10.41
CA PHE A 59 9.39 5.11 -9.24
C PHE A 59 9.39 3.61 -9.51
N THR A 60 10.43 2.94 -9.03
CA THR A 60 10.46 1.48 -8.95
C THR A 60 10.34 1.11 -7.48
N GLY A 61 9.38 0.27 -7.16
CA GLY A 61 9.11 -0.09 -5.78
C GLY A 61 9.18 -1.59 -5.55
N ASP A 62 9.56 -1.94 -4.33
CA ASP A 62 9.52 -3.31 -3.83
C ASP A 62 8.52 -3.36 -2.69
N VAL A 63 7.65 -4.36 -2.72
CA VAL A 63 6.63 -4.57 -1.70
C VAL A 63 6.80 -5.96 -1.11
N THR A 64 6.80 -6.03 0.20
CA THR A 64 6.97 -7.30 0.92
C THR A 64 5.85 -7.48 1.92
N LEU A 65 5.28 -8.68 1.92
CA LEU A 65 4.31 -9.10 2.95
C LEU A 65 5.04 -9.89 4.03
N SER A 66 4.67 -9.69 5.27
CA SER A 66 5.24 -10.40 6.41
C SER A 66 4.19 -10.60 7.50
N ASP A 67 4.52 -11.40 8.49
CA ASP A 67 3.66 -11.69 9.63
C ASP A 67 2.25 -12.13 9.18
N LEU A 68 2.21 -12.99 8.16
CA LEU A 68 0.96 -13.46 7.57
C LEU A 68 0.19 -14.34 8.55
N ASP A 69 -1.05 -13.95 8.83
CA ASP A 69 -1.98 -14.69 9.66
C ASP A 69 -3.35 -14.73 8.96
N PRO A 70 -3.47 -15.50 7.87
CA PRO A 70 -4.72 -15.54 7.12
C PRO A 70 -5.87 -16.13 7.92
N PRO A 71 -7.07 -15.61 7.81
CA PRO A 71 -7.47 -14.40 7.09
C PRO A 71 -7.56 -13.16 7.98
N ASN A 72 -6.78 -13.11 9.06
CA ASN A 72 -6.96 -12.12 10.14
C ASN A 72 -6.01 -10.93 10.08
N ALA A 73 -4.77 -11.14 9.64
CA ALA A 73 -3.78 -10.06 9.72
C ALA A 73 -2.59 -10.30 8.79
N TYR A 74 -1.91 -9.21 8.46
CA TYR A 74 -0.63 -9.25 7.78
C TYR A 74 0.06 -7.90 7.93
N LYS A 75 1.35 -7.86 7.59
CA LYS A 75 2.13 -6.65 7.51
C LYS A 75 2.59 -6.46 6.08
N ILE A 76 2.42 -5.27 5.55
CA ILE A 76 2.92 -4.91 4.22
C ILE A 76 3.97 -3.81 4.39
N SER A 77 5.10 -3.96 3.72
CA SER A 77 6.14 -2.94 3.70
C SER A 77 6.55 -2.68 2.26
N GLY A 78 6.95 -1.45 1.99
CA GLY A 78 7.32 -1.06 0.65
C GLY A 78 8.39 0.00 0.64
N GLU A 79 9.16 0.02 -0.44
CA GLU A 79 10.19 1.02 -0.69
C GLU A 79 10.16 1.36 -2.17
N GLY A 80 10.09 2.65 -2.47
CA GLY A 80 10.12 3.15 -3.84
C GLY A 80 11.25 4.13 -4.03
N LYS A 81 11.94 4.02 -5.17
CA LYS A 81 13.05 4.91 -5.54
C LYS A 81 12.75 5.55 -6.87
N GLY A 82 12.92 6.86 -6.93
CA GLY A 82 12.63 7.67 -8.12
C GLY A 82 13.78 8.58 -8.54
N GLY A 83 15.02 8.22 -8.26
CA GLY A 83 16.18 9.02 -8.64
C GLY A 83 16.10 10.44 -8.08
N ALA A 84 16.09 11.44 -8.97
CA ALA A 84 16.04 12.86 -8.57
C ALA A 84 14.73 13.24 -7.86
N ALA A 85 13.65 12.49 -8.07
CA ALA A 85 12.37 12.74 -7.40
C ALA A 85 12.39 12.31 -5.93
N GLY A 86 13.38 11.48 -5.53
CA GLY A 86 13.53 11.05 -4.15
C GLY A 86 13.12 9.62 -3.90
N PHE A 87 12.77 9.33 -2.67
CA PHE A 87 12.38 7.99 -2.26
C PHE A 87 11.20 8.04 -1.29
N ALA A 88 10.52 6.90 -1.18
CA ALA A 88 9.51 6.69 -0.17
C ALA A 88 9.66 5.27 0.37
N LYS A 89 9.55 5.10 1.67
CA LYS A 89 9.48 3.78 2.27
C LYS A 89 8.52 3.79 3.45
N GLY A 90 7.91 2.65 3.69
CA GLY A 90 6.98 2.57 4.79
C GLY A 90 6.43 1.18 4.95
N GLY A 91 5.56 1.04 5.93
CA GLY A 91 4.88 -0.20 6.22
C GLY A 91 3.54 0.04 6.87
N ALA A 92 2.70 -0.96 6.79
CA ALA A 92 1.40 -0.95 7.43
C ALA A 92 1.15 -2.29 8.11
N ASN A 93 0.59 -2.21 9.31
CA ASN A 93 0.01 -3.36 9.96
C ASN A 93 -1.47 -3.37 9.66
N VAL A 94 -1.97 -4.47 9.13
CA VAL A 94 -3.37 -4.61 8.72
C VAL A 94 -3.98 -5.75 9.51
N SER A 95 -5.14 -5.49 10.10
CA SER A 95 -5.93 -6.52 10.77
C SER A 95 -7.38 -6.48 10.30
N LEU A 96 -7.98 -7.65 10.20
CA LEU A 96 -9.34 -7.84 9.72
C LEU A 96 -10.15 -8.60 10.76
N LYS A 97 -11.40 -8.23 10.91
CA LYS A 97 -12.34 -8.97 11.76
C LYS A 97 -13.74 -8.87 11.17
N ASP A 98 -14.56 -9.90 11.42
CA ASP A 98 -15.96 -9.86 11.03
C ASP A 98 -16.66 -8.72 11.77
N ASN A 99 -17.55 -8.03 11.07
CA ASN A 99 -18.40 -7.02 11.70
C ASN A 99 -19.83 -7.55 11.83
N GLU A 100 -20.65 -6.83 12.61
CA GLU A 100 -22.02 -7.24 12.91
C GLU A 100 -22.96 -7.26 11.70
N SER A 101 -22.61 -6.55 10.65
CA SER A 101 -23.45 -6.46 9.44
C SER A 101 -23.08 -7.50 8.38
N GLY A 102 -22.27 -8.50 8.73
CA GLY A 102 -21.87 -9.55 7.80
C GLY A 102 -20.72 -9.20 6.86
N GLY A 103 -20.15 -8.00 7.02
CA GLY A 103 -18.97 -7.56 6.30
C GLY A 103 -17.69 -7.74 7.12
N THR A 104 -16.68 -6.98 6.77
CA THR A 104 -15.38 -7.03 7.43
C THR A 104 -14.94 -5.64 7.87
N THR A 105 -14.42 -5.55 9.08
CA THR A 105 -13.76 -4.34 9.56
C THR A 105 -12.28 -4.47 9.33
N LEU A 106 -11.70 -3.50 8.60
CA LEU A 106 -10.27 -3.41 8.35
C LEU A 106 -9.69 -2.30 9.19
N GLU A 107 -8.71 -2.65 10.03
CA GLU A 107 -7.94 -1.69 10.81
C GLU A 107 -6.52 -1.65 10.26
N TYR A 108 -5.98 -0.46 10.07
CA TYR A 108 -4.62 -0.32 9.58
C TYR A 108 -3.88 0.78 10.31
N ALA A 109 -2.57 0.58 10.43
CA ALA A 109 -1.65 1.58 10.96
C ALA A 109 -0.45 1.66 10.02
N VAL A 110 -0.21 2.85 9.47
CA VAL A 110 0.81 3.09 8.47
C VAL A 110 1.90 4.00 9.05
N THR A 111 3.15 3.62 8.79
CA THR A 111 4.31 4.48 9.06
C THR A 111 5.04 4.69 7.73
N ALA A 112 5.32 5.93 7.37
CA ALA A 112 5.97 6.25 6.11
C ALA A 112 7.05 7.31 6.28
N GLN A 113 8.10 7.18 5.46
CA GLN A 113 9.17 8.17 5.35
C GLN A 113 9.36 8.50 3.88
N VAL A 114 9.55 9.79 3.58
CA VAL A 114 9.81 10.26 2.24
C VAL A 114 11.03 11.16 2.23
N GLY A 115 11.76 11.16 1.12
CA GLY A 115 12.95 12.00 0.94
C GLY A 115 13.01 12.61 -0.45
N GLY A 116 13.94 13.56 -0.67
CA GLY A 116 14.09 14.25 -1.92
C GLY A 116 12.93 15.20 -2.21
N LYS A 117 12.57 15.33 -3.47
CA LYS A 117 11.46 16.20 -3.90
C LYS A 117 10.11 15.76 -3.33
N LEU A 118 9.95 14.48 -3.10
CA LEU A 118 8.73 13.95 -2.47
C LEU A 118 8.51 14.52 -1.07
N ALA A 119 9.58 14.76 -0.32
CA ALA A 119 9.46 15.30 1.03
C ALA A 119 8.87 16.70 1.06
N GLN A 120 9.05 17.46 -0.02
CA GLN A 120 8.53 18.83 -0.14
C GLN A 120 7.02 18.86 -0.37
N ILE A 121 6.48 17.81 -0.98
CA ILE A 121 5.06 17.67 -1.27
C ILE A 121 4.39 16.78 -0.22
N GLY A 122 5.16 15.96 0.37
CA GLY A 122 5.04 15.00 1.45
C GLY A 122 3.63 14.62 1.89
N SER A 123 3.14 15.27 2.94
CA SER A 123 1.89 14.87 3.57
C SER A 123 0.68 14.96 2.64
N ARG A 124 0.63 15.91 1.74
CA ARG A 124 -0.48 16.04 0.78
C ARG A 124 -0.62 14.82 -0.11
N LEU A 125 0.50 14.35 -0.66
CA LEU A 125 0.49 13.21 -1.58
C LEU A 125 0.11 11.93 -0.85
N ILE A 126 0.65 11.73 0.34
CA ILE A 126 0.38 10.53 1.13
C ILE A 126 -1.06 10.54 1.67
N ASP A 127 -1.53 11.66 2.17
CA ASP A 127 -2.89 11.78 2.69
C ASP A 127 -3.95 11.55 1.62
N SER A 128 -3.67 11.93 0.37
CA SER A 128 -4.60 11.74 -0.74
C SER A 128 -4.55 10.34 -1.34
N THR A 129 -3.55 9.55 -1.00
CA THR A 129 -3.38 8.19 -1.50
C THR A 129 -3.99 7.19 -0.53
#